data_df5e22c9c67c8c8a2a0216ab64dd805f
#
_entry.id   df5e22c9c67c8c8a2a0216ab64dd805f
#
_cell.length_a   1.000
_cell.length_b   1.000
_cell.length_c   1.000
_cell.angle_alpha   90.00
_cell.angle_beta   90.00
_cell.angle_gamma   90.00
#
_symmetry.space_group_name_H-M   'P 1'
#
loop_
_entity.id
_entity.type
_entity.pdbx_description
1 polymer ?
#
loop_
_entity_poly.entity_id
_entity_poly.type
_entity_poly.pdbx_seq_one_letter_code
_entity_poly.pdbx_strand_id
1 'polypeptide(L)'
;MFKEMLESILEHTEGSLGALIMGTDGIAVEKVLGEANDLNLDIAAAEFTSLVRSSQRAGKDTGLGDLHELMITLNSAVLIMRLLSRDYFVVLAMSPEGNLGRGRFELRKAELQLSKEFAV
;
A
#
# COMPACT_ATOMS: atom_id res chain seq x y z
N MET A 1 9.83 -1.15 -14.08
CA MET A 1 9.28 0.14 -13.64
C MET A 1 8.67 0.09 -12.25
N PHE A 2 7.66 -0.69 -12.04
CA PHE A 2 7.03 -0.76 -10.71
C PHE A 2 7.92 -1.43 -9.67
N LYS A 3 8.69 -2.42 -10.07
CA LYS A 3 9.58 -3.14 -9.16
C LYS A 3 10.64 -2.22 -8.56
N GLU A 4 11.27 -1.40 -9.39
CA GLU A 4 12.29 -0.46 -8.92
C GLU A 4 11.70 0.57 -7.98
N MET A 5 10.46 1.00 -8.24
CA MET A 5 9.76 1.92 -7.36
C MET A 5 9.51 1.30 -5.99
N LEU A 6 9.03 0.04 -5.97
CA LEU A 6 8.80 -0.66 -4.72
C LEU A 6 10.11 -0.91 -3.96
N GLU A 7 11.17 -1.28 -4.69
CA GLU A 7 12.48 -1.46 -4.08
C GLU A 7 12.98 -0.16 -3.44
N SER A 8 12.76 0.97 -4.12
CA SER A 8 13.15 2.28 -3.59
C SER A 8 12.40 2.62 -2.30
N ILE A 9 11.10 2.29 -2.23
CA ILE A 9 10.33 2.49 -1.01
C ILE A 9 10.97 1.72 0.15
N LEU A 10 11.28 0.45 -0.08
CA LEU A 10 11.89 -0.39 0.96
C LEU A 10 13.25 0.12 1.39
N GLU A 11 14.09 0.52 0.44
CA GLU A 11 15.43 1.03 0.74
C GLU A 11 15.41 2.29 1.59
N HIS A 12 14.43 3.15 1.39
CA HIS A 12 14.34 4.44 2.08
C HIS A 12 13.48 4.40 3.33
N THR A 13 12.92 3.23 3.68
CA THR A 13 11.99 3.12 4.80
C THR A 13 12.49 2.07 5.79
N GLU A 14 13.08 2.54 6.89
CA GLU A 14 13.55 1.65 7.95
C GLU A 14 12.37 0.90 8.56
N GLY A 15 12.53 -0.42 8.69
CA GLY A 15 11.50 -1.28 9.26
C GLY A 15 10.47 -1.76 8.24
N SER A 16 10.67 -1.50 6.95
CA SER A 16 9.78 -2.02 5.92
C SER A 16 9.97 -3.53 5.75
N LEU A 17 8.87 -4.25 5.60
CA LEU A 17 8.86 -5.71 5.45
C LEU A 17 8.60 -6.12 4.00
N GLY A 18 7.91 -5.30 3.25
CA GLY A 18 7.59 -5.58 1.86
C GLY A 18 6.62 -4.55 1.32
N ALA A 19 6.51 -4.50 -0.01
CA ALA A 19 5.58 -3.61 -0.68
C ALA A 19 5.03 -4.29 -1.93
N LEU A 20 3.76 -3.98 -2.26
CA LEU A 20 3.17 -4.50 -3.48
C LEU A 20 2.17 -3.51 -4.06
N ILE A 21 1.91 -3.65 -5.34
CA ILE A 21 0.82 -2.94 -6.01
C ILE A 21 -0.27 -3.97 -6.27
N MET A 22 -1.50 -3.62 -5.91
CA MET A 22 -2.65 -4.52 -6.01
C MET A 22 -3.84 -3.78 -6.59
N GLY A 23 -4.62 -4.49 -7.38
CA GLY A 23 -5.90 -4.00 -7.83
C GLY A 23 -6.95 -4.12 -6.74
N THR A 24 -7.97 -3.27 -6.82
CA THR A 24 -9.10 -3.36 -5.88
C THR A 24 -9.92 -4.64 -6.10
N ASP A 25 -9.60 -5.39 -7.17
CA ASP A 25 -10.15 -6.72 -7.42
C ASP A 25 -9.39 -7.83 -6.66
N GLY A 26 -8.33 -7.46 -5.92
CA GLY A 26 -7.55 -8.42 -5.14
C GLY A 26 -6.42 -9.08 -5.91
N ILE A 27 -6.12 -8.63 -7.12
CA ILE A 27 -5.06 -9.22 -7.95
C ILE A 27 -3.79 -8.38 -7.84
N ALA A 28 -2.68 -9.02 -7.46
CA ALA A 28 -1.39 -8.36 -7.34
C ALA A 28 -0.80 -8.07 -8.71
N VAL A 29 -0.22 -6.88 -8.86
CA VAL A 29 0.44 -6.45 -10.09
C VAL A 29 1.95 -6.67 -9.98
N GLU A 30 2.55 -6.26 -8.88
CA GLU A 30 3.99 -6.38 -8.64
C GLU A 30 4.24 -6.43 -7.14
N LYS A 31 5.35 -7.08 -6.74
CA LYS A 31 5.66 -7.27 -5.32
C LYS A 31 7.17 -7.29 -5.11
N VAL A 32 7.60 -6.68 -4.00
CA VAL A 32 8.97 -6.80 -3.51
C VAL A 32 8.92 -7.09 -2.01
N LEU A 33 9.60 -8.12 -1.57
CA LEU A 33 9.70 -8.48 -0.15
C LEU A 33 11.05 -8.02 0.40
N GLY A 34 11.02 -7.55 1.64
CA GLY A 34 12.23 -7.28 2.38
C GLY A 34 12.90 -8.59 2.82
N GLU A 35 14.13 -8.46 3.33
CA GLU A 35 14.90 -9.62 3.75
C GLU A 35 14.32 -10.26 5.01
N ALA A 36 14.50 -11.57 5.12
CA ALA A 36 14.32 -12.34 6.36
C ALA A 36 12.96 -12.17 7.05
N ASN A 37 11.87 -12.20 6.29
CA ASN A 37 10.56 -12.23 6.90
C ASN A 37 9.68 -13.31 6.26
N ASP A 38 8.71 -13.80 7.05
CA ASP A 38 7.80 -14.86 6.63
C ASP A 38 6.44 -14.30 6.20
N LEU A 39 6.34 -13.00 6.03
CA LEU A 39 5.07 -12.36 5.68
C LEU A 39 4.63 -12.77 4.29
N ASN A 40 3.43 -13.35 4.19
CA ASN A 40 2.81 -13.58 2.90
C ASN A 40 2.00 -12.34 2.55
N LEU A 41 2.66 -11.39 1.90
CA LEU A 41 2.09 -10.08 1.63
C LEU A 41 0.91 -10.17 0.66
N ASP A 42 0.94 -11.10 -0.30
CA ASP A 42 -0.16 -11.28 -1.25
C ASP A 42 -1.46 -11.64 -0.52
N ILE A 43 -1.37 -12.61 0.40
CA ILE A 43 -2.54 -13.05 1.16
C ILE A 43 -3.02 -11.94 2.08
N ALA A 44 -2.08 -11.28 2.78
CA ALA A 44 -2.44 -10.20 3.68
C ALA A 44 -3.16 -9.07 2.93
N ALA A 45 -2.58 -8.64 1.81
CA ALA A 45 -3.19 -7.56 1.02
C ALA A 45 -4.56 -7.96 0.47
N ALA A 46 -4.70 -9.21 0.01
CA ALA A 46 -5.97 -9.69 -0.52
C ALA A 46 -7.05 -9.70 0.57
N GLU A 47 -6.71 -10.11 1.79
CA GLU A 47 -7.65 -10.12 2.90
C GLU A 47 -8.16 -8.71 3.23
N PHE A 48 -7.32 -7.69 3.11
CA PHE A 48 -7.71 -6.32 3.45
C PHE A 48 -8.27 -5.52 2.27
N THR A 49 -8.31 -6.11 1.07
CA THR A 49 -8.84 -5.42 -0.12
C THR A 49 -10.31 -5.02 0.05
N SER A 50 -11.09 -5.86 0.75
CA SER A 50 -12.51 -5.53 1.02
C SER A 50 -12.65 -4.28 1.87
N LEU A 51 -11.70 -4.01 2.77
CA LEU A 51 -11.71 -2.78 3.58
C LEU A 51 -11.43 -1.56 2.72
N VAL A 52 -10.54 -1.70 1.74
CA VAL A 52 -10.28 -0.63 0.78
C VAL A 52 -11.58 -0.29 0.03
N ARG A 53 -12.24 -1.31 -0.52
CA ARG A 53 -13.50 -1.09 -1.25
C ARG A 53 -14.60 -0.50 -0.38
N SER A 54 -14.73 -1.00 0.86
CA SER A 54 -15.73 -0.49 1.80
C SER A 54 -15.45 0.97 2.15
N SER A 55 -14.18 1.31 2.35
CA SER A 55 -13.79 2.68 2.68
C SER A 55 -14.03 3.62 1.49
N GLN A 56 -13.76 3.17 0.27
CA GLN A 56 -14.05 3.93 -0.94
C GLN A 56 -15.55 4.24 -1.03
N ARG A 57 -16.38 3.22 -0.80
CA ARG A 57 -17.83 3.37 -0.84
C ARG A 57 -18.31 4.33 0.25
N ALA A 58 -17.79 4.18 1.47
CA ALA A 58 -18.17 5.03 2.58
C ALA A 58 -17.81 6.49 2.31
N GLY A 59 -16.64 6.75 1.72
CA GLY A 59 -16.23 8.10 1.36
C GLY A 59 -17.21 8.74 0.36
N LYS A 60 -17.63 7.97 -0.63
CA LYS A 60 -18.58 8.43 -1.63
C LYS A 60 -19.95 8.66 -1.01
N ASP A 61 -20.46 7.69 -0.25
CA ASP A 61 -21.81 7.74 0.31
C ASP A 61 -21.98 8.86 1.33
N THR A 62 -20.92 9.23 2.03
CA THR A 62 -20.97 10.30 3.03
C THR A 62 -20.66 11.67 2.44
N GLY A 63 -20.25 11.73 1.18
CA GLY A 63 -19.83 12.98 0.56
C GLY A 63 -18.46 13.48 1.02
N LEU A 64 -17.70 12.65 1.77
CA LEU A 64 -16.38 13.04 2.24
C LEU A 64 -15.30 12.90 1.17
N GLY A 65 -15.59 12.17 0.10
CA GLY A 65 -14.72 12.12 -1.06
C GLY A 65 -13.96 10.82 -1.22
N ASP A 66 -12.92 10.86 -2.06
CA ASP A 66 -12.17 9.69 -2.42
C ASP A 66 -11.25 9.22 -1.29
N LEU A 67 -11.08 7.91 -1.18
CA LEU A 67 -10.12 7.35 -0.24
C LEU A 67 -8.70 7.60 -0.75
N HIS A 68 -7.84 8.14 0.09
CA HIS A 68 -6.44 8.33 -0.24
C HIS A 68 -5.53 7.33 0.46
N GLU A 69 -5.81 7.04 1.72
CA GLU A 69 -4.93 6.19 2.51
C GLU A 69 -5.72 5.46 3.58
N LEU A 70 -5.33 4.20 3.81
CA LEU A 70 -5.88 3.37 4.89
C LEU A 70 -4.70 2.75 5.62
N MET A 71 -4.65 2.90 6.94
CA MET A 71 -3.58 2.33 7.74
C MET A 71 -4.16 1.38 8.78
N ILE A 72 -3.61 0.18 8.86
CA ILE A 72 -4.06 -0.85 9.79
C ILE A 72 -2.90 -1.24 10.67
N THR A 73 -3.04 -1.00 11.97
CA THR A 73 -2.00 -1.32 12.95
C THR A 73 -2.36 -2.61 13.67
N LEU A 74 -1.54 -3.63 13.49
CA LEU A 74 -1.69 -4.92 14.14
C LEU A 74 -0.50 -5.17 15.07
N ASN A 75 -0.55 -6.24 15.84
CA ASN A 75 0.53 -6.54 16.80
C ASN A 75 1.89 -6.73 16.12
N SER A 76 1.91 -7.42 14.98
CA SER A 76 3.16 -7.84 14.35
C SER A 76 3.50 -7.07 13.09
N ALA A 77 2.63 -6.19 12.63
CA ALA A 77 2.87 -5.41 11.42
C ALA A 77 1.90 -4.23 11.35
N VAL A 78 2.33 -3.21 10.63
CA VAL A 78 1.45 -2.10 10.23
C VAL A 78 1.34 -2.16 8.71
N LEU A 79 0.12 -2.15 8.20
CA LEU A 79 -0.12 -2.10 6.76
C LEU A 79 -0.58 -0.69 6.39
N ILE A 80 0.12 -0.08 5.45
CA ILE A 80 -0.27 1.23 4.94
C ILE A 80 -0.65 1.05 3.48
N MET A 81 -1.89 1.41 3.14
CA MET A 81 -2.42 1.26 1.79
C MET A 81 -2.71 2.64 1.21
N ARG A 82 -2.02 2.98 0.13
CA ARG A 82 -2.17 4.27 -0.53
C ARG A 82 -2.78 4.09 -1.91
N LEU A 83 -3.91 4.74 -2.18
CA LEU A 83 -4.57 4.62 -3.47
C LEU A 83 -3.77 5.35 -4.54
N LEU A 84 -3.53 4.67 -5.68
CA LEU A 84 -2.90 5.26 -6.86
C LEU A 84 -3.97 5.75 -7.82
N SER A 85 -5.11 5.07 -7.83
CA SER A 85 -6.30 5.40 -8.60
C SER A 85 -7.47 4.70 -7.92
N ARG A 86 -8.65 4.75 -8.50
CA ARG A 86 -9.80 4.01 -7.96
C ARG A 86 -9.61 2.49 -8.01
N ASP A 87 -8.78 2.02 -8.94
CA ASP A 87 -8.65 0.60 -9.22
C ASP A 87 -7.37 -0.03 -8.70
N TYR A 88 -6.40 0.77 -8.25
CA TYR A 88 -5.09 0.26 -7.82
C TYR A 88 -4.60 0.96 -6.57
N PHE A 89 -3.93 0.21 -5.72
CA PHE A 89 -3.31 0.77 -4.51
C PHE A 89 -1.97 0.09 -4.25
N VAL A 90 -1.11 0.80 -3.53
CA VAL A 90 0.17 0.25 -3.08
C VAL A 90 0.04 -0.07 -1.60
N VAL A 91 0.55 -1.25 -1.21
CA VAL A 91 0.58 -1.68 0.18
C VAL A 91 2.02 -1.71 0.64
N LEU A 92 2.29 -1.06 1.77
CA LEU A 92 3.57 -1.15 2.45
C LEU A 92 3.34 -1.82 3.79
N ALA A 93 4.02 -2.95 4.00
CA ALA A 93 3.99 -3.65 5.27
C ALA A 93 5.22 -3.23 6.07
N MET A 94 5.01 -2.84 7.31
CA MET A 94 6.07 -2.35 8.16
C MET A 94 6.11 -3.07 9.50
N SER A 95 7.31 -3.18 10.05
CA SER A 95 7.47 -3.55 11.46
C SER A 95 6.78 -2.49 12.34
N PRO A 96 6.17 -2.88 13.46
CA PRO A 96 5.58 -1.91 14.38
C PRO A 96 6.57 -0.86 14.88
N GLU A 97 7.86 -1.19 14.93
CA GLU A 97 8.92 -0.29 15.37
C GLU A 97 9.54 0.51 14.21
N GLY A 98 9.06 0.33 13.00
CA GLY A 98 9.60 1.00 11.83
C GLY A 98 9.23 2.47 11.78
N ASN A 99 9.83 3.17 10.84
CA ASN A 99 9.57 4.60 10.64
C ASN A 99 8.31 4.79 9.79
N LEU A 100 7.16 4.84 10.45
CA LEU A 100 5.86 4.95 9.77
C LEU A 100 5.73 6.27 9.00
N GLY A 101 6.24 7.35 9.57
CA GLY A 101 6.20 8.65 8.88
C GLY A 101 6.97 8.63 7.58
N ARG A 102 8.14 7.99 7.59
CA ARG A 102 8.92 7.85 6.36
C ARG A 102 8.21 6.95 5.35
N GLY A 103 7.59 5.87 5.83
CA GLY A 103 6.81 4.97 4.96
C GLY A 103 5.69 5.72 4.25
N ARG A 104 4.94 6.52 4.98
CA ARG A 104 3.85 7.30 4.41
C ARG A 104 4.37 8.33 3.40
N PHE A 105 5.49 8.96 3.71
CA PHE A 105 6.12 9.91 2.79
C PHE A 105 6.52 9.22 1.48
N GLU A 106 7.17 8.07 1.58
CA GLU A 106 7.61 7.33 0.38
C GLU A 106 6.42 6.87 -0.46
N LEU A 107 5.31 6.48 0.19
CA LEU A 107 4.11 6.10 -0.54
C LEU A 107 3.49 7.28 -1.27
N ARG A 108 3.45 8.46 -0.65
CA ARG A 108 2.92 9.66 -1.33
C ARG A 108 3.79 10.04 -2.52
N LYS A 109 5.10 9.93 -2.36
CA LYS A 109 6.04 10.19 -3.45
C LYS A 109 5.82 9.21 -4.59
N ALA A 110 5.65 7.92 -4.27
CA ALA A 110 5.38 6.89 -5.26
C ALA A 110 4.05 7.15 -5.98
N GLU A 111 3.03 7.57 -5.26
CA GLU A 111 1.74 7.91 -5.86
C GLU A 111 1.90 8.99 -6.93
N LEU A 112 2.66 10.04 -6.63
CA LEU A 112 2.88 11.11 -7.59
C LEU A 112 3.60 10.63 -8.84
N GLN A 113 4.48 9.65 -8.70
CA GLN A 113 5.22 9.08 -9.84
C GLN A 113 4.41 8.05 -10.60
N LEU A 114 3.66 7.20 -9.89
CA LEU A 114 2.95 6.07 -10.49
C LEU A 114 1.54 6.42 -10.95
N SER A 115 0.92 7.46 -10.41
CA SER A 115 -0.45 7.81 -10.79
C SER A 115 -0.58 8.11 -12.27
N LYS A 116 0.48 8.60 -12.89
CA LYS A 116 0.50 8.87 -14.32
C LYS A 116 0.37 7.59 -15.14
N GLU A 117 0.88 6.47 -14.61
CA GLU A 117 0.80 5.17 -15.27
C GLU A 117 -0.60 4.57 -15.18
N PHE A 118 -1.36 4.95 -14.14
CA PHE A 118 -2.71 4.44 -13.91
C PHE A 118 -3.78 5.46 -14.31
N ALA A 119 -3.40 6.66 -14.69
CA ALA A 119 -4.33 7.69 -15.14
C ALA A 119 -4.90 7.28 -16.50
N VAL A 120 -6.19 7.46 -16.67
CA VAL A 120 -6.86 7.10 -17.92
C VAL A 120 -7.53 8.33 -18.48
#